data_06a037b6ddeb01b9bb4158691fc37c48
#
_entry.id   06a037b6ddeb01b9bb4158691fc37c48
#
_cell.length_a   1.000
_cell.length_b   1.000
_cell.length_c   1.000
_cell.angle_alpha   90.00
_cell.angle_beta   90.00
_cell.angle_gamma   90.00
#
_symmetry.space_group_name_H-M   'P 1'
#
loop_
_entity.id
_entity.type
_entity.pdbx_description
1 polymer ?
#
loop_
_entity_poly.entity_id
_entity_poly.type
_entity_poly.pdbx_seq_one_letter_code
_entity_poly.pdbx_strand_id
1 'polypeptide(L)'
;EERNLNSLMLLLGLAEAREEDESYMSPLDLVFEELETGMRFMERGRTSEERGERPFDDGGGWGWVRVGDPHDAEKDFALSNYRAFKVAAGKTLKSIMVSCNVRMKPFDIAEMRELLRYDEMELDRMGDAHRKVALFCSMSDTDSTFDFVFALLMQQSLDSLCETALKRFSGRLPRCVHFVFDEFANIGQIPN
;
A
#
# COMPACT_ATOMS: atom_id res chain seq x y z
N GLU A 1 -5.03 1.78 -10.88
CA GLU A 1 -3.75 1.96 -10.14
C GLU A 1 -3.36 0.64 -9.49
N GLU A 2 -2.10 0.30 -9.63
CA GLU A 2 -1.57 -0.96 -9.09
C GLU A 2 -1.48 -0.88 -7.56
N ARG A 3 -2.03 -1.89 -6.88
CA ARG A 3 -1.97 -2.03 -5.42
C ARG A 3 -0.60 -2.58 -5.03
N ASN A 4 0.39 -1.72 -4.86
CA ASN A 4 1.73 -2.10 -4.45
C ASN A 4 2.27 -1.16 -3.36
N LEU A 5 3.44 -1.51 -2.81
CA LEU A 5 4.06 -0.74 -1.74
C LEU A 5 4.47 0.67 -2.19
N ASN A 6 4.82 0.85 -3.47
CA ASN A 6 5.14 2.17 -4.01
C ASN A 6 3.94 3.12 -3.96
N SER A 7 2.74 2.64 -4.27
CA SER A 7 1.50 3.42 -4.15
C SER A 7 1.21 3.79 -2.69
N LEU A 8 1.48 2.88 -1.74
CA LEU A 8 1.35 3.18 -0.31
C LEU A 8 2.33 4.26 0.13
N MET A 9 3.59 4.19 -0.32
CA MET A 9 4.61 5.20 0.01
C MET A 9 4.26 6.57 -0.58
N LEU A 10 3.71 6.59 -1.79
CA LEU A 10 3.20 7.84 -2.38
C LEU A 10 2.08 8.44 -1.52
N LEU A 11 1.12 7.64 -1.08
CA LEU A 11 0.03 8.09 -0.20
C LEU A 11 0.56 8.61 1.14
N LEU A 12 1.53 7.92 1.74
CA LEU A 12 2.18 8.38 2.98
C LEU A 12 2.92 9.71 2.77
N GLY A 13 3.53 9.92 1.60
CA GLY A 13 4.16 11.18 1.23
C GLY A 13 3.18 12.35 1.06
N LEU A 14 1.90 12.06 0.79
CA LEU A 14 0.84 13.08 0.73
C LEU A 14 0.28 13.43 2.10
N ALA A 15 0.58 12.64 3.12
CA ALA A 15 0.12 12.88 4.47
C ALA A 15 1.05 13.88 5.17
N GLU A 16 0.51 15.01 5.57
CA GLU A 16 1.20 16.05 6.32
C GLU A 16 0.38 16.41 7.57
N ALA A 17 1.07 16.74 8.66
CA ALA A 17 0.42 17.24 9.87
C ALA A 17 1.13 18.51 10.33
N ARG A 18 0.37 19.56 10.62
CA ARG A 18 0.87 20.83 11.19
C ARG A 18 0.44 20.92 12.63
N GLU A 19 1.40 21.21 13.52
CA GLU A 19 1.14 21.31 14.97
C GLU A 19 0.38 22.58 15.33
N GLU A 20 0.58 23.65 14.54
CA GLU A 20 0.07 25.00 14.83
C GLU A 20 -1.29 25.27 14.18
N ASP A 21 -1.72 24.40 13.26
CA ASP A 21 -2.98 24.56 12.51
C ASP A 21 -3.72 23.23 12.43
N GLU A 22 -4.64 23.02 13.35
CA GLU A 22 -5.49 21.84 13.39
C GLU A 22 -6.52 21.79 12.23
N SER A 23 -6.76 22.91 11.57
CA SER A 23 -7.65 23.00 10.41
C SER A 23 -6.95 22.71 9.09
N TYR A 24 -5.62 22.50 9.12
CA TYR A 24 -4.85 22.21 7.91
C TYR A 24 -5.25 20.88 7.30
N MET A 25 -5.62 20.94 6.04
CA MET A 25 -5.91 19.77 5.21
C MET A 25 -4.72 19.41 4.36
N SER A 26 -4.16 18.23 4.58
CA SER A 26 -3.10 17.69 3.74
C SER A 26 -3.66 17.21 2.40
N PRO A 27 -2.82 17.00 1.37
CA PRO A 27 -3.27 16.39 0.12
C PRO A 27 -3.93 15.02 0.32
N LEU A 28 -3.50 14.25 1.32
CA LEU A 28 -4.16 12.99 1.69
C LEU A 28 -5.57 13.22 2.23
N ASP A 29 -5.76 14.25 3.05
CA ASP A 29 -7.08 14.61 3.58
C ASP A 29 -8.07 14.91 2.45
N LEU A 30 -7.61 15.62 1.41
CA LEU A 30 -8.44 15.93 0.24
C LEU A 30 -8.87 14.67 -0.53
N VAL A 31 -7.98 13.65 -0.62
CA VAL A 31 -8.33 12.36 -1.24
C VAL A 31 -9.43 11.65 -0.45
N PHE A 32 -9.34 11.62 0.87
CA PHE A 32 -10.35 11.00 1.71
C PHE A 32 -11.66 11.80 1.76
N GLU A 33 -11.59 13.13 1.72
CA GLU A 33 -12.78 13.98 1.58
C GLU A 33 -13.50 13.72 0.24
N GLU A 34 -12.75 13.54 -0.83
CA GLU A 34 -13.31 13.15 -2.13
C GLU A 34 -14.03 11.81 -2.06
N LEU A 35 -13.45 10.79 -1.40
CA LEU A 35 -14.10 9.50 -1.20
C LEU A 35 -15.38 9.63 -0.37
N GLU A 36 -15.36 10.45 0.68
CA GLU A 36 -16.48 10.64 1.60
C GLU A 36 -17.65 11.43 0.97
N THR A 37 -17.31 12.46 0.18
CA THR A 37 -18.34 13.38 -0.38
C THR A 37 -18.70 13.08 -1.82
N GLY A 38 -17.84 12.35 -2.56
CA GLY A 38 -17.93 12.20 -4.01
C GLY A 38 -17.59 13.49 -4.78
N MET A 39 -16.98 14.48 -4.11
CA MET A 39 -16.70 15.80 -4.66
C MET A 39 -15.19 16.07 -4.67
N ARG A 40 -14.68 16.64 -5.76
CA ARG A 40 -13.28 17.10 -5.90
C ARG A 40 -13.23 18.59 -6.13
N PHE A 41 -12.30 19.27 -5.44
CA PHE A 41 -12.03 20.67 -5.69
C PHE A 41 -11.08 20.80 -6.87
N MET A 42 -11.59 21.32 -7.99
CA MET A 42 -10.84 21.44 -9.23
C MET A 42 -11.27 22.65 -10.05
N GLU A 43 -10.46 23.01 -11.04
CA GLU A 43 -10.85 24.03 -12.01
C GLU A 43 -12.04 23.50 -12.82
N ARG A 44 -13.15 24.24 -12.79
CA ARG A 44 -14.30 23.94 -13.62
C ARG A 44 -13.90 24.24 -15.07
N GLY A 45 -13.61 23.19 -15.84
CA GLY A 45 -13.33 23.32 -17.26
C GLY A 45 -14.49 24.00 -17.96
N ARG A 46 -14.20 24.82 -18.98
CA ARG A 46 -15.20 25.31 -19.93
C ARG A 46 -15.92 24.10 -20.50
N THR A 47 -17.17 24.00 -20.10
CA THR A 47 -18.06 22.88 -20.29
C THR A 47 -17.96 22.23 -21.65
N SER A 48 -17.84 20.96 -21.61
CA SER A 48 -18.12 20.02 -22.66
C SER A 48 -19.53 20.24 -23.23
N GLU A 49 -19.62 20.76 -24.44
CA GLU A 49 -20.79 20.70 -25.31
C GLU A 49 -21.25 19.26 -25.59
N GLU A 50 -20.47 18.26 -25.10
CA GLU A 50 -20.67 16.83 -25.38
C GLU A 50 -21.66 16.09 -24.46
N ARG A 51 -22.19 16.69 -23.38
CA ARG A 51 -23.16 16.04 -22.50
C ARG A 51 -24.57 16.58 -22.43
N GLY A 52 -24.93 17.56 -23.26
CA GLY A 52 -26.33 18.02 -23.32
C GLY A 52 -26.89 18.65 -22.04
N GLU A 53 -26.10 18.91 -21.05
CA GLU A 53 -26.47 19.58 -19.80
C GLU A 53 -26.26 21.09 -20.00
N ARG A 54 -27.26 21.89 -19.57
CA ARG A 54 -27.24 23.36 -19.69
C ARG A 54 -26.00 23.90 -19.01
N PRO A 55 -25.27 24.85 -19.66
CA PRO A 55 -24.11 25.47 -19.03
C PRO A 55 -24.59 26.23 -17.78
N PHE A 56 -24.01 25.84 -16.62
CA PHE A 56 -24.09 26.70 -15.45
C PHE A 56 -23.14 27.87 -15.72
N ASP A 57 -23.70 29.05 -15.92
CA ASP A 57 -23.00 30.28 -16.28
C ASP A 57 -22.41 30.95 -15.03
N ASP A 58 -21.36 30.37 -14.48
CA ASP A 58 -20.46 31.03 -13.55
C ASP A 58 -19.04 30.86 -14.06
N GLY A 59 -18.61 31.92 -14.71
CA GLY A 59 -17.35 32.09 -15.42
C GLY A 59 -16.16 31.36 -14.77
N GLY A 60 -15.49 30.54 -15.54
CA GLY A 60 -14.44 29.60 -15.20
C GLY A 60 -13.66 29.91 -13.93
N GLY A 61 -13.80 29.07 -12.92
CA GLY A 61 -13.16 29.21 -11.63
C GLY A 61 -13.01 27.87 -10.94
N TRP A 62 -12.28 27.86 -9.86
CA TRP A 62 -12.13 26.70 -9.00
C TRP A 62 -13.42 26.43 -8.20
N GLY A 63 -13.80 25.18 -8.09
CA GLY A 63 -14.99 24.79 -7.33
C GLY A 63 -15.10 23.29 -7.13
N TRP A 64 -16.04 22.90 -6.28
CA TRP A 64 -16.35 21.51 -6.02
C TRP A 64 -17.12 20.91 -7.19
N VAL A 65 -16.61 19.80 -7.74
CA VAL A 65 -17.21 19.06 -8.86
C VAL A 65 -17.45 17.63 -8.42
N ARG A 66 -18.64 17.10 -8.69
CA ARG A 66 -18.95 15.69 -8.42
C ARG A 66 -18.13 14.81 -9.37
N VAL A 67 -17.32 13.90 -8.80
CA VAL A 67 -16.46 12.95 -9.53
C VAL A 67 -16.87 11.50 -9.31
N GLY A 68 -17.71 11.24 -8.31
CA GLY A 68 -18.19 9.89 -8.01
C GLY A 68 -19.35 9.90 -7.02
N ASP A 69 -19.79 8.69 -6.63
CA ASP A 69 -20.73 8.53 -5.54
C ASP A 69 -20.00 8.54 -4.19
N PRO A 70 -20.60 9.13 -3.13
CA PRO A 70 -20.02 9.12 -1.80
C PRO A 70 -19.86 7.70 -1.27
N HIS A 71 -18.72 7.41 -0.66
CA HIS A 71 -18.49 6.16 0.04
C HIS A 71 -19.15 6.21 1.43
N ASP A 72 -19.78 5.10 1.81
CA ASP A 72 -20.33 4.93 3.15
C ASP A 72 -19.19 4.59 4.12
N ALA A 73 -18.89 5.50 5.03
CA ALA A 73 -17.79 5.34 5.97
C ALA A 73 -17.93 4.13 6.92
N GLU A 74 -19.16 3.61 7.14
CA GLU A 74 -19.35 2.41 7.95
C GLU A 74 -19.01 1.14 7.17
N LYS A 75 -19.11 1.18 5.85
CA LYS A 75 -18.85 0.04 4.96
C LYS A 75 -17.46 0.08 4.32
N ASP A 76 -16.90 1.29 4.16
CA ASP A 76 -15.55 1.46 3.59
C ASP A 76 -14.50 1.38 4.68
N PHE A 77 -13.74 0.27 4.67
CA PHE A 77 -12.69 0.00 5.65
C PHE A 77 -11.60 1.08 5.66
N ALA A 78 -11.21 1.61 4.49
CA ALA A 78 -10.17 2.62 4.40
C ALA A 78 -10.64 3.95 5.00
N LEU A 79 -11.87 4.38 4.66
CA LEU A 79 -12.44 5.62 5.17
C LEU A 79 -12.69 5.55 6.68
N SER A 80 -13.19 4.41 7.19
CA SER A 80 -13.38 4.18 8.64
C SER A 80 -12.08 4.31 9.42
N ASN A 81 -11.01 3.64 8.95
CA ASN A 81 -9.69 3.71 9.59
C ASN A 81 -9.06 5.10 9.49
N TYR A 82 -9.24 5.78 8.35
CA TYR A 82 -8.75 7.14 8.20
C TYR A 82 -9.42 8.11 9.17
N ARG A 83 -10.72 8.02 9.37
CA ARG A 83 -11.45 8.82 10.37
C ARG A 83 -10.91 8.57 11.78
N ALA A 84 -10.69 7.30 12.16
CA ALA A 84 -10.08 6.94 13.44
C ALA A 84 -8.69 7.53 13.62
N PHE A 85 -7.88 7.51 12.56
CA PHE A 85 -6.56 8.12 12.54
C PHE A 85 -6.62 9.65 12.74
N LYS A 86 -7.56 10.34 12.11
CA LYS A 86 -7.73 11.81 12.22
C LYS A 86 -8.23 12.29 13.60
N VAL A 87 -8.79 11.39 14.41
CA VAL A 87 -9.16 11.73 15.81
C VAL A 87 -7.93 12.01 16.69
N ALA A 88 -6.76 11.53 16.29
CA ALA A 88 -5.54 11.78 17.05
C ALA A 88 -5.15 13.28 17.01
N ALA A 89 -4.74 13.83 18.14
CA ALA A 89 -4.25 15.21 18.22
C ALA A 89 -3.04 15.44 17.30
N GLY A 90 -2.86 16.64 16.77
CA GLY A 90 -1.86 16.96 15.74
C GLY A 90 -0.43 16.53 16.07
N LYS A 91 0.00 16.64 17.35
CA LYS A 91 1.33 16.15 17.79
C LYS A 91 1.45 14.64 17.71
N THR A 92 0.40 13.91 18.12
CA THR A 92 0.35 12.44 18.04
C THR A 92 0.34 11.99 16.58
N LEU A 93 -0.45 12.64 15.75
CA LEU A 93 -0.53 12.39 14.32
C LEU A 93 0.84 12.53 13.67
N LYS A 94 1.54 13.64 13.92
CA LYS A 94 2.90 13.90 13.44
C LYS A 94 3.88 12.81 13.87
N SER A 95 3.83 12.38 15.14
CA SER A 95 4.69 11.30 15.65
C SER A 95 4.44 9.97 14.96
N ILE A 96 3.17 9.61 14.69
CA ILE A 96 2.79 8.42 13.93
C ILE A 96 3.36 8.49 12.52
N MET A 97 3.18 9.63 11.84
CA MET A 97 3.68 9.85 10.49
C MET A 97 5.20 9.74 10.39
N VAL A 98 5.93 10.38 11.32
CA VAL A 98 7.39 10.26 11.39
C VAL A 98 7.81 8.81 11.60
N SER A 99 7.15 8.07 12.49
CA SER A 99 7.42 6.65 12.73
C SER A 99 7.17 5.79 11.49
N CYS A 100 6.09 6.04 10.77
CA CYS A 100 5.79 5.34 9.51
C CYS A 100 6.86 5.63 8.46
N ASN A 101 7.19 6.91 8.25
CA ASN A 101 8.18 7.32 7.25
C ASN A 101 9.57 6.72 7.55
N VAL A 102 10.01 6.72 8.81
CA VAL A 102 11.30 6.11 9.19
C VAL A 102 11.32 4.61 8.88
N ARG A 103 10.23 3.90 9.17
CA ARG A 103 10.13 2.45 8.91
C ARG A 103 10.03 2.12 7.43
N MET A 104 9.43 3.02 6.64
CA MET A 104 9.28 2.84 5.19
C MET A 104 10.52 3.29 4.40
N LYS A 105 11.42 4.05 5.02
CA LYS A 105 12.61 4.58 4.35
C LYS A 105 13.49 3.53 3.66
N PRO A 106 13.72 2.31 4.21
CA PRO A 106 14.49 1.28 3.52
C PRO A 106 13.91 0.85 2.16
N PHE A 107 12.61 1.04 1.96
CA PHE A 107 11.93 0.73 0.71
C PHE A 107 11.94 1.89 -0.30
N ASP A 108 12.40 3.08 0.14
CA ASP A 108 12.37 4.33 -0.64
C ASP A 108 13.66 4.56 -1.44
N ILE A 109 14.24 3.51 -1.99
CA ILE A 109 15.38 3.55 -2.89
C ILE A 109 14.98 3.01 -4.26
N ALA A 110 15.68 3.43 -5.31
CA ALA A 110 15.30 3.14 -6.69
C ALA A 110 15.21 1.63 -6.97
N GLU A 111 16.16 0.86 -6.48
CA GLU A 111 16.26 -0.59 -6.62
C GLU A 111 15.07 -1.30 -5.93
N MET A 112 14.70 -0.87 -4.73
CA MET A 112 13.56 -1.43 -4.00
C MET A 112 12.23 -1.06 -4.65
N ARG A 113 12.09 0.16 -5.14
CA ARG A 113 10.89 0.58 -5.86
C ARG A 113 10.67 -0.24 -7.13
N GLU A 114 11.73 -0.56 -7.86
CA GLU A 114 11.63 -1.42 -9.04
C GLU A 114 11.29 -2.87 -8.66
N LEU A 115 11.96 -3.42 -7.64
CA LEU A 115 11.71 -4.77 -7.15
C LEU A 115 10.26 -4.97 -6.66
N LEU A 116 9.67 -3.96 -6.04
CA LEU A 116 8.32 -4.02 -5.43
C LEU A 116 7.21 -3.50 -6.36
N ARG A 117 7.51 -3.28 -7.63
CA ARG A 117 6.57 -2.71 -8.58
C ARG A 117 5.43 -3.65 -8.91
N TYR A 118 5.74 -4.93 -9.11
CA TYR A 118 4.76 -5.98 -9.43
C TYR A 118 5.21 -7.33 -8.88
N ASP A 119 4.25 -8.25 -8.73
CA ASP A 119 4.53 -9.60 -8.25
C ASP A 119 4.98 -10.50 -9.42
N GLU A 120 6.29 -10.75 -9.50
CA GLU A 120 6.88 -11.67 -10.48
C GLU A 120 7.00 -13.09 -9.94
N MET A 121 7.01 -13.24 -8.62
CA MET A 121 7.32 -14.53 -7.99
C MET A 121 6.10 -15.44 -7.86
N GLU A 122 4.90 -14.86 -7.76
CA GLU A 122 3.64 -15.60 -7.55
C GLU A 122 3.79 -16.62 -6.39
N LEU A 123 4.24 -16.15 -5.22
CA LEU A 123 4.50 -17.01 -4.06
C LEU A 123 3.26 -17.79 -3.61
N ASP A 124 2.08 -17.26 -3.83
CA ASP A 124 0.79 -17.89 -3.53
C ASP A 124 0.53 -19.16 -4.35
N ARG A 125 1.28 -19.35 -5.44
CA ARG A 125 1.18 -20.52 -6.33
C ARG A 125 2.28 -21.56 -6.10
N MET A 126 3.19 -21.33 -5.16
CA MET A 126 4.13 -22.36 -4.74
C MET A 126 3.39 -23.52 -4.09
N GLY A 127 3.81 -24.74 -4.39
CA GLY A 127 3.13 -25.96 -3.89
C GLY A 127 1.87 -26.38 -4.66
N ASP A 128 1.49 -25.66 -5.73
CA ASP A 128 0.39 -26.04 -6.63
C ASP A 128 0.67 -27.39 -7.33
N ALA A 129 -0.40 -28.18 -7.49
CA ALA A 129 -0.34 -29.50 -8.13
C ALA A 129 0.16 -29.45 -9.58
N HIS A 130 -0.16 -28.39 -10.30
CA HIS A 130 0.09 -28.25 -11.74
C HIS A 130 1.35 -27.47 -12.09
N ARG A 131 2.00 -26.84 -11.10
CA ARG A 131 3.18 -26.02 -11.34
C ARG A 131 4.41 -26.55 -10.56
N LYS A 132 5.55 -26.64 -11.24
CA LYS A 132 6.85 -26.86 -10.61
C LYS A 132 7.58 -25.52 -10.58
N VAL A 133 7.99 -25.11 -9.39
CA VAL A 133 8.69 -23.85 -9.15
C VAL A 133 10.03 -24.15 -8.49
N ALA A 134 11.09 -23.49 -8.94
CA ALA A 134 12.37 -23.42 -8.24
C ALA A 134 12.74 -21.94 -8.11
N LEU A 135 12.82 -21.47 -6.88
CA LEU A 135 13.21 -20.10 -6.55
C LEU A 135 14.65 -20.13 -6.03
N PHE A 136 15.53 -19.38 -6.68
CA PHE A 136 16.91 -19.22 -6.28
C PHE A 136 17.10 -17.78 -5.77
N CYS A 137 17.50 -17.66 -4.50
CA CYS A 137 17.77 -16.39 -3.88
C CYS A 137 19.25 -16.31 -3.52
N SER A 138 19.92 -15.26 -3.96
CA SER A 138 21.31 -14.99 -3.63
C SER A 138 21.38 -13.74 -2.77
N MET A 139 22.14 -13.81 -1.69
CA MET A 139 22.44 -12.70 -0.78
C MET A 139 23.91 -12.33 -0.88
N SER A 140 24.23 -11.08 -0.53
CA SER A 140 25.63 -10.64 -0.41
C SER A 140 26.21 -11.08 0.93
N ASP A 141 27.41 -11.65 0.94
CA ASP A 141 28.12 -12.00 2.17
C ASP A 141 28.76 -10.79 2.86
N THR A 142 28.89 -9.68 2.13
CA THR A 142 29.62 -8.49 2.60
C THR A 142 28.73 -7.28 2.85
N ASP A 143 27.48 -7.30 2.39
CA ASP A 143 26.54 -6.18 2.52
C ASP A 143 25.19 -6.66 3.06
N SER A 144 24.91 -6.33 4.31
CA SER A 144 23.68 -6.70 5.02
C SER A 144 22.53 -5.70 4.83
N THR A 145 22.69 -4.70 3.97
CA THR A 145 21.70 -3.62 3.80
C THR A 145 20.32 -4.15 3.40
N PHE A 146 20.27 -5.24 2.64
CA PHE A 146 19.04 -5.82 2.11
C PHE A 146 18.64 -7.16 2.75
N ASP A 147 19.30 -7.60 3.80
CA ASP A 147 18.97 -8.87 4.47
C ASP A 147 17.52 -8.93 4.94
N PHE A 148 16.97 -7.79 5.34
CA PHE A 148 15.57 -7.69 5.73
C PHE A 148 14.58 -8.05 4.61
N VAL A 149 14.94 -7.83 3.34
CA VAL A 149 14.10 -8.18 2.18
C VAL A 149 13.99 -9.69 2.07
N PHE A 150 15.13 -10.38 2.26
CA PHE A 150 15.16 -11.83 2.28
C PHE A 150 14.38 -12.42 3.46
N ALA A 151 14.52 -11.83 4.64
CA ALA A 151 13.75 -12.23 5.82
C ALA A 151 12.23 -12.09 5.59
N LEU A 152 11.79 -11.00 4.98
CA LEU A 152 10.40 -10.79 4.57
C LEU A 152 9.93 -11.82 3.52
N LEU A 153 10.75 -12.09 2.51
CA LEU A 153 10.46 -13.10 1.50
C LEU A 153 10.27 -14.49 2.13
N MET A 154 11.14 -14.86 3.08
CA MET A 154 11.03 -16.13 3.79
C MET A 154 9.76 -16.19 4.62
N GLN A 155 9.47 -15.16 5.39
CA GLN A 155 8.23 -15.09 6.18
C GLN A 155 7.00 -15.21 5.29
N GLN A 156 6.89 -14.39 4.25
CA GLN A 156 5.74 -14.43 3.32
C GLN A 156 5.59 -15.77 2.63
N SER A 157 6.70 -16.40 2.23
CA SER A 157 6.68 -17.72 1.61
C SER A 157 6.14 -18.79 2.57
N LEU A 158 6.61 -18.81 3.80
CA LEU A 158 6.16 -19.78 4.82
C LEU A 158 4.68 -19.55 5.19
N ASP A 159 4.31 -18.29 5.45
CA ASP A 159 2.93 -17.93 5.81
C ASP A 159 1.95 -18.27 4.69
N SER A 160 2.29 -17.91 3.44
CA SER A 160 1.46 -18.21 2.27
C SER A 160 1.28 -19.71 2.05
N LEU A 161 2.34 -20.51 2.20
CA LEU A 161 2.28 -21.96 2.05
C LEU A 161 1.45 -22.61 3.17
N CYS A 162 1.64 -22.19 4.42
CA CYS A 162 0.87 -22.68 5.56
C CYS A 162 -0.61 -22.32 5.43
N GLU A 163 -0.91 -21.09 5.07
CA GLU A 163 -2.27 -20.61 4.87
C GLU A 163 -2.97 -21.36 3.72
N THR A 164 -2.27 -21.52 2.61
CA THR A 164 -2.77 -22.28 1.45
C THR A 164 -3.03 -23.72 1.80
N ALA A 165 -2.12 -24.38 2.53
CA ALA A 165 -2.31 -25.75 3.00
C ALA A 165 -3.56 -25.87 3.89
N LEU A 166 -3.75 -24.95 4.83
CA LEU A 166 -4.88 -24.98 5.76
C LEU A 166 -6.20 -24.65 5.06
N LYS A 167 -6.25 -23.56 4.28
CA LYS A 167 -7.51 -23.08 3.70
C LYS A 167 -7.98 -23.86 2.47
N ARG A 168 -7.04 -24.33 1.62
CA ARG A 168 -7.37 -24.94 0.34
C ARG A 168 -7.22 -26.46 0.31
N PHE A 169 -6.33 -27.02 1.14
CA PHE A 169 -5.91 -28.42 1.03
C PHE A 169 -5.97 -29.23 2.34
N SER A 170 -6.80 -28.82 3.28
CA SER A 170 -7.03 -29.55 4.54
C SER A 170 -5.74 -29.84 5.31
N GLY A 171 -4.80 -28.91 5.30
CA GLY A 171 -3.57 -28.97 6.06
C GLY A 171 -2.34 -29.57 5.35
N ARG A 172 -2.48 -29.98 4.08
CA ARG A 172 -1.34 -30.53 3.33
C ARG A 172 -1.33 -30.05 1.88
N LEU A 173 -0.23 -29.44 1.46
CA LEU A 173 -0.04 -29.02 0.09
C LEU A 173 -0.02 -30.22 -0.88
N PRO A 174 -0.53 -30.08 -2.12
CA PRO A 174 -0.49 -31.09 -3.16
C PRO A 174 0.94 -31.50 -3.54
N ARG A 175 1.88 -30.56 -3.48
CA ARG A 175 3.31 -30.79 -3.69
C ARG A 175 4.10 -30.41 -2.44
N CYS A 176 5.11 -31.21 -2.14
CA CYS A 176 6.07 -30.88 -1.09
C CYS A 176 6.95 -29.72 -1.58
N VAL A 177 7.13 -28.70 -0.74
CA VAL A 177 8.04 -27.59 -0.93
C VAL A 177 9.25 -27.81 -0.05
N HIS A 178 10.44 -27.77 -0.64
CA HIS A 178 11.70 -27.93 0.06
C HIS A 178 12.39 -26.57 0.14
N PHE A 179 12.76 -26.15 1.34
CA PHE A 179 13.62 -25.03 1.60
C PHE A 179 15.04 -25.55 1.81
N VAL A 180 15.97 -25.06 1.01
CA VAL A 180 17.40 -25.41 1.13
C VAL A 180 18.15 -24.13 1.45
N PHE A 181 18.73 -24.05 2.63
CA PHE A 181 19.48 -22.90 3.10
C PHE A 181 20.97 -23.27 3.14
N ASP A 182 21.76 -22.50 2.43
CA ASP A 182 23.19 -22.43 2.61
C ASP A 182 23.48 -21.22 3.49
N GLU A 183 24.30 -21.38 4.54
CA GLU A 183 24.64 -20.32 5.49
C GLU A 183 23.42 -19.62 6.14
N PHE A 184 22.48 -20.39 6.67
CA PHE A 184 21.26 -19.88 7.32
C PHE A 184 21.51 -18.82 8.41
N ALA A 185 22.69 -18.81 9.02
CA ALA A 185 23.07 -17.83 10.04
C ALA A 185 23.11 -16.37 9.51
N ASN A 186 23.30 -16.18 8.20
CA ASN A 186 23.41 -14.87 7.57
C ASN A 186 22.03 -14.23 7.25
N ILE A 187 20.95 -15.00 7.34
CA ILE A 187 19.60 -14.51 6.98
C ILE A 187 19.07 -13.44 7.95
N GLY A 188 19.70 -13.30 9.13
CA GLY A 188 19.18 -12.43 10.16
C GLY A 188 17.96 -13.04 10.88
N GLN A 189 17.25 -12.21 11.63
CA GLN A 189 16.06 -12.65 12.36
C GLN A 189 14.82 -12.59 11.45
N ILE A 190 14.21 -13.75 11.17
CA ILE A 190 12.91 -13.80 10.49
C ILE A 190 11.86 -13.28 11.48
N PRO A 191 11.06 -12.27 11.12
CA PRO A 191 9.99 -11.78 11.99
C PRO A 191 8.98 -12.88 12.31
N ASN A 192 8.41 -12.85 13.54
CA ASN A 192 7.33 -13.76 13.96
C ASN A 192 5.97 -13.17 13.64
#